data_dd9cadb4752f324e4844a65e2559aaf6
#
_entry.id   dd9cadb4752f324e4844a65e2559aaf6
#
_cell.length_a   1.000
_cell.length_b   1.000
_cell.length_c   1.000
_cell.angle_alpha   90.00
_cell.angle_beta   90.00
_cell.angle_gamma   90.00
#
_symmetry.space_group_name_H-M   'P 1'
#
loop_
_entity.id
_entity.type
_entity.pdbx_description
1 polymer ?
#
loop_
_entity_poly.entity_id
_entity_poly.type
_entity_poly.pdbx_seq_one_letter_code
_entity_poly.pdbx_strand_id
1 'polypeptide(L)'
;MDELSAPGVSALRQAQDTIIEHSLDRISSAHDFYRTLPEGSRDQIAAVARLGVTMFVDSAENPSTPLTPSQIFSVAPAALTGVITLEQTLALVRTVLDVVVDEAPRAVPEEDHDTVRILVLTFGRDVGFAAAEVYARAAEARGAWDARLESVAVDAMLHDAPEDAATRAGTAGWNGTGPVVAIAAKTTLDALGVSRLRHECRNLASDCLV
;
A
#
# COMPACT_ATOMS: atom_id res chain seq x y z
N MET A 1 -14.97 26.24 1.43
CA MET A 1 -14.52 25.43 2.56
C MET A 1 -13.92 26.41 3.52
N ASP A 2 -14.42 26.47 4.76
CA ASP A 2 -13.90 27.43 5.72
C ASP A 2 -12.43 27.05 6.02
N GLU A 3 -11.56 28.07 6.05
CA GLU A 3 -10.15 27.92 6.38
C GLU A 3 -9.98 28.05 7.90
N LEU A 4 -8.96 27.37 8.45
CA LEU A 4 -8.59 27.56 9.85
C LEU A 4 -8.15 29.01 10.10
N SER A 5 -8.46 29.54 11.28
CA SER A 5 -7.95 30.83 11.70
C SER A 5 -6.42 30.81 11.83
N ALA A 6 -5.76 31.95 11.71
CA ALA A 6 -4.31 32.03 11.88
C ALA A 6 -3.83 31.53 13.27
N PRO A 7 -4.53 31.78 14.39
CA PRO A 7 -4.25 31.13 15.67
C PRO A 7 -4.43 29.60 15.62
N GLY A 8 -5.48 29.11 14.95
CA GLY A 8 -5.75 27.67 14.81
C GLY A 8 -4.66 26.96 14.04
N VAL A 9 -4.19 27.52 12.92
CA VAL A 9 -3.05 26.99 12.15
C VAL A 9 -1.78 26.92 13.03
N SER A 10 -1.47 28.00 13.74
CA SER A 10 -0.30 28.04 14.62
C SER A 10 -0.37 27.00 15.74
N ALA A 11 -1.54 26.85 16.36
CA ALA A 11 -1.78 25.89 17.43
C ALA A 11 -1.66 24.45 16.92
N LEU A 12 -2.22 24.15 15.75
CA LEU A 12 -2.11 22.83 15.12
C LEU A 12 -0.64 22.48 14.79
N ARG A 13 0.11 23.45 14.27
CA ARG A 13 1.55 23.30 14.02
C ARG A 13 2.34 22.99 15.30
N GLN A 14 2.03 23.67 16.40
CA GLN A 14 2.68 23.43 17.70
C GLN A 14 2.33 22.05 18.28
N ALA A 15 1.14 21.54 18.02
CA ALA A 15 0.70 20.21 18.47
C ALA A 15 1.24 19.06 17.61
N GLN A 16 1.81 19.33 16.45
CA GLN A 16 2.22 18.33 15.46
C GLN A 16 3.07 17.22 16.05
N ASP A 17 4.14 17.56 16.76
CA ASP A 17 5.09 16.58 17.32
C ASP A 17 4.40 15.70 18.37
N THR A 18 3.55 16.26 19.21
CA THR A 18 2.74 15.52 20.20
C THR A 18 1.79 14.55 19.50
N ILE A 19 1.10 14.98 18.45
CA ILE A 19 0.21 14.13 17.65
C ILE A 19 1.00 12.98 17.01
N ILE A 20 2.20 13.25 16.51
CA ILE A 20 3.09 12.21 15.96
C ILE A 20 3.47 11.20 17.03
N GLU A 21 3.94 11.64 18.19
CA GLU A 21 4.36 10.74 19.29
C GLU A 21 3.19 9.86 19.76
N HIS A 22 2.03 10.43 20.01
CA HIS A 22 0.85 9.68 20.42
C HIS A 22 0.36 8.71 19.33
N SER A 23 0.50 9.08 18.06
CA SER A 23 0.18 8.19 16.94
C SER A 23 1.09 6.96 16.93
N LEU A 24 2.40 7.14 17.12
CA LEU A 24 3.37 6.03 17.15
C LEU A 24 3.19 5.14 18.37
N ASP A 25 2.92 5.72 19.53
CA ASP A 25 2.62 4.98 20.75
C ASP A 25 1.33 4.16 20.62
N ARG A 26 0.31 4.74 20.01
CA ARG A 26 -0.96 4.04 19.74
C ARG A 26 -0.75 2.91 18.73
N ILE A 27 0.01 3.11 17.67
CA ILE A 27 0.38 2.06 16.71
C ILE A 27 1.07 0.91 17.44
N SER A 28 2.07 1.20 18.25
CA SER A 28 2.84 0.18 18.98
C SER A 28 2.00 -0.58 19.99
N SER A 29 1.07 0.08 20.66
CA SER A 29 0.22 -0.54 21.69
C SER A 29 -0.95 -1.32 21.10
N ALA A 30 -1.55 -0.86 20.00
CA ALA A 30 -2.78 -1.42 19.43
C ALA A 30 -2.54 -2.59 18.45
N HIS A 31 -1.35 -2.69 17.85
CA HIS A 31 -1.10 -3.63 16.76
C HIS A 31 0.03 -4.62 17.08
N ASP A 32 -0.33 -5.86 17.41
CA ASP A 32 0.62 -6.93 17.70
C ASP A 32 1.56 -7.22 16.52
N PHE A 33 1.02 -7.22 15.29
CA PHE A 33 1.82 -7.44 14.10
C PHE A 33 2.94 -6.40 13.94
N TYR A 34 2.68 -5.14 14.30
CA TYR A 34 3.68 -4.08 14.22
C TYR A 34 4.90 -4.36 15.13
N ARG A 35 4.65 -4.87 16.34
CA ARG A 35 5.72 -5.20 17.31
C ARG A 35 6.59 -6.37 16.85
N THR A 36 6.06 -7.25 16.01
CA THR A 36 6.79 -8.43 15.49
C THR A 36 7.60 -8.12 14.22
N LEU A 37 7.43 -6.94 13.61
CA LEU A 37 8.18 -6.54 12.43
C LEU A 37 9.66 -6.29 12.77
N PRO A 38 10.58 -6.51 11.80
CA PRO A 38 11.97 -6.06 11.89
C PRO A 38 12.06 -4.56 12.18
N GLU A 39 13.08 -4.14 12.93
CA GLU A 39 13.28 -2.74 13.34
C GLU A 39 13.26 -1.78 12.15
N GLY A 40 14.02 -2.07 11.07
CA GLY A 40 14.02 -1.22 9.88
C GLY A 40 12.66 -1.07 9.20
N SER A 41 11.78 -2.09 9.27
CA SER A 41 10.40 -1.98 8.76
C SER A 41 9.53 -1.10 9.66
N ARG A 42 9.71 -1.20 10.98
CA ARG A 42 9.03 -0.32 11.94
C ARG A 42 9.43 1.13 11.75
N ASP A 43 10.72 1.41 11.56
CA ASP A 43 11.24 2.75 11.30
C ASP A 43 10.64 3.36 10.03
N GLN A 44 10.52 2.56 8.98
CA GLN A 44 9.90 3.00 7.73
C GLN A 44 8.41 3.30 7.90
N ILE A 45 7.67 2.47 8.62
CA ILE A 45 6.26 2.72 8.95
C ILE A 45 6.12 3.98 9.81
N ALA A 46 6.99 4.16 10.80
CA ALA A 46 7.02 5.36 11.62
C ALA A 46 7.31 6.62 10.78
N ALA A 47 8.20 6.55 9.79
CA ALA A 47 8.48 7.64 8.87
C ALA A 47 7.24 8.01 8.02
N VAL A 48 6.50 7.00 7.54
CA VAL A 48 5.24 7.20 6.81
C VAL A 48 4.19 7.88 7.71
N ALA A 49 4.03 7.44 8.96
CA ALA A 49 3.09 8.05 9.90
C ALA A 49 3.45 9.50 10.21
N ARG A 50 4.74 9.79 10.47
CA ARG A 50 5.23 11.18 10.66
C ARG A 50 4.92 12.05 9.45
N LEU A 51 5.25 11.58 8.26
CA LEU A 51 4.98 12.32 7.04
C LEU A 51 3.49 12.57 6.85
N GLY A 52 2.64 11.58 7.15
CA GLY A 52 1.19 11.72 7.09
C GLY A 52 0.66 12.85 7.97
N VAL A 53 1.07 12.89 9.24
CA VAL A 53 0.68 13.97 10.17
C VAL A 53 1.25 15.33 9.71
N THR A 54 2.50 15.36 9.26
CA THR A 54 3.11 16.60 8.73
C THR A 54 2.34 17.13 7.53
N MET A 55 2.01 16.26 6.56
CA MET A 55 1.23 16.68 5.39
C MET A 55 -0.19 17.11 5.74
N PHE A 56 -0.81 16.52 6.76
CA PHE A 56 -2.09 16.99 7.28
C PHE A 56 -1.98 18.45 7.79
N VAL A 57 -0.98 18.73 8.62
CA VAL A 57 -0.75 20.10 9.15
C VAL A 57 -0.41 21.08 8.04
N ASP A 58 0.46 20.69 7.08
CA ASP A 58 0.80 21.49 5.92
C ASP A 58 -0.43 21.82 5.05
N SER A 59 -1.38 20.87 4.93
CA SER A 59 -2.62 21.10 4.21
C SER A 59 -3.56 22.10 4.88
N ALA A 60 -3.52 22.14 6.20
CA ALA A 60 -4.27 23.11 6.98
C ALA A 60 -3.69 24.53 6.86
N GLU A 61 -2.36 24.64 6.74
CA GLU A 61 -1.68 25.93 6.51
C GLU A 61 -1.84 26.44 5.08
N ASN A 62 -1.92 25.54 4.11
CA ASN A 62 -1.91 25.88 2.68
C ASN A 62 -3.07 25.20 1.95
N PRO A 63 -4.33 25.56 2.23
CA PRO A 63 -5.52 24.88 1.69
C PRO A 63 -5.64 24.99 0.16
N SER A 64 -4.96 25.97 -0.45
CA SER A 64 -4.93 26.16 -1.90
C SER A 64 -3.91 25.29 -2.62
N THR A 65 -3.02 24.62 -1.89
CA THR A 65 -2.00 23.72 -2.48
C THR A 65 -2.60 22.32 -2.66
N PRO A 66 -2.60 21.78 -3.90
CA PRO A 66 -3.11 20.43 -4.12
C PRO A 66 -2.31 19.39 -3.31
N LEU A 67 -3.00 18.66 -2.46
CA LEU A 67 -2.40 17.51 -1.77
C LEU A 67 -2.16 16.37 -2.76
N THR A 68 -1.02 15.72 -2.59
CA THR A 68 -0.74 14.47 -3.28
C THR A 68 -0.53 13.37 -2.23
N PRO A 69 -1.61 12.79 -1.67
CA PRO A 69 -1.52 11.85 -0.55
C PRO A 69 -0.69 10.61 -0.85
N SER A 70 -0.53 10.23 -2.13
CA SER A 70 0.35 9.13 -2.54
C SER A 70 1.83 9.38 -2.19
N GLN A 71 2.25 10.64 -2.00
CA GLN A 71 3.61 10.98 -1.55
C GLN A 71 3.90 10.46 -0.14
N ILE A 72 2.88 10.32 0.72
CA ILE A 72 3.02 9.72 2.07
C ILE A 72 3.63 8.33 1.96
N PHE A 73 3.21 7.55 0.97
CA PHE A 73 3.66 6.16 0.77
C PHE A 73 4.95 6.07 -0.07
N SER A 74 5.41 7.16 -0.69
CA SER A 74 6.62 7.18 -1.51
C SER A 74 7.91 7.00 -0.69
N VAL A 75 7.86 7.28 0.61
CA VAL A 75 9.02 7.18 1.52
C VAL A 75 9.40 5.72 1.78
N ALA A 76 8.44 4.79 1.69
CA ALA A 76 8.68 3.37 1.98
C ALA A 76 7.81 2.42 1.14
N PRO A 77 7.80 2.53 -0.21
CA PRO A 77 6.88 1.76 -1.04
C PRO A 77 7.13 0.24 -0.97
N ALA A 78 8.38 -0.18 -0.93
CA ALA A 78 8.76 -1.59 -0.88
C ALA A 78 8.49 -2.22 0.50
N ALA A 79 8.69 -1.47 1.59
CA ALA A 79 8.42 -1.95 2.94
C ALA A 79 6.93 -2.15 3.17
N LEU A 80 6.10 -1.25 2.69
CA LEU A 80 4.65 -1.35 2.84
C LEU A 80 4.10 -2.52 2.03
N THR A 81 4.29 -2.53 0.71
CA THR A 81 3.67 -3.54 -0.16
C THR A 81 4.31 -4.92 -0.11
N GLY A 82 5.51 -5.06 0.47
CA GLY A 82 6.24 -6.32 0.59
C GLY A 82 6.22 -6.93 1.99
N VAL A 83 5.94 -6.15 3.04
CA VAL A 83 6.08 -6.56 4.45
C VAL A 83 4.75 -6.63 5.17
N ILE A 84 3.84 -5.70 4.88
CA ILE A 84 2.50 -5.66 5.48
C ILE A 84 1.42 -5.68 4.41
N THR A 85 0.24 -6.19 4.77
CA THR A 85 -0.93 -6.25 3.88
C THR A 85 -1.60 -4.87 3.74
N LEU A 86 -2.47 -4.71 2.73
CA LEU A 86 -3.32 -3.53 2.62
C LEU A 86 -4.21 -3.36 3.86
N GLU A 87 -4.77 -4.45 4.39
CA GLU A 87 -5.59 -4.44 5.60
C GLU A 87 -4.80 -3.88 6.79
N GLN A 88 -3.57 -4.37 7.00
CA GLN A 88 -2.68 -3.88 8.04
C GLN A 88 -2.32 -2.40 7.84
N THR A 89 -2.04 -1.99 6.60
CA THR A 89 -1.78 -0.57 6.28
C THR A 89 -2.97 0.31 6.62
N LEU A 90 -4.18 -0.09 6.22
CA LEU A 90 -5.40 0.65 6.53
C LEU A 90 -5.70 0.70 8.03
N ALA A 91 -5.37 -0.37 8.78
CA ALA A 91 -5.47 -0.37 10.25
C ALA A 91 -4.52 0.67 10.88
N LEU A 92 -3.27 0.76 10.40
CA LEU A 92 -2.31 1.79 10.85
C LEU A 92 -2.77 3.21 10.49
N VAL A 93 -3.23 3.42 9.26
CA VAL A 93 -3.78 4.73 8.82
C VAL A 93 -4.95 5.13 9.71
N ARG A 94 -5.89 4.21 9.98
CA ARG A 94 -7.01 4.49 10.89
C ARG A 94 -6.53 4.89 12.27
N THR A 95 -5.55 4.17 12.84
CA THR A 95 -5.01 4.49 14.17
C THR A 95 -4.42 5.90 14.25
N VAL A 96 -3.68 6.33 13.21
CA VAL A 96 -3.15 7.70 13.13
C VAL A 96 -4.29 8.71 13.02
N LEU A 97 -5.27 8.45 12.15
CA LEU A 97 -6.42 9.34 11.97
C LEU A 97 -7.26 9.47 13.25
N ASP A 98 -7.47 8.38 13.99
CA ASP A 98 -8.19 8.40 15.27
C ASP A 98 -7.48 9.33 16.28
N VAL A 99 -6.15 9.29 16.36
CA VAL A 99 -5.38 10.22 17.20
C VAL A 99 -5.52 11.66 16.73
N VAL A 100 -5.42 11.91 15.42
CA VAL A 100 -5.58 13.26 14.86
C VAL A 100 -6.99 13.79 15.09
N VAL A 101 -8.04 12.97 14.93
CA VAL A 101 -9.44 13.33 15.21
C VAL A 101 -9.64 13.71 16.68
N ASP A 102 -8.98 13.00 17.58
CA ASP A 102 -9.10 13.24 19.01
C ASP A 102 -8.31 14.49 19.47
N GLU A 103 -7.13 14.74 18.93
CA GLU A 103 -6.20 15.74 19.45
C GLU A 103 -6.21 17.05 18.69
N ALA A 104 -6.36 17.04 17.37
CA ALA A 104 -6.35 18.27 16.59
C ALA A 104 -7.44 19.28 17.02
N PRO A 105 -8.71 18.86 17.29
CA PRO A 105 -9.71 19.80 17.82
C PRO A 105 -9.38 20.34 19.21
N ARG A 106 -8.66 19.58 20.04
CA ARG A 106 -8.27 20.06 21.39
C ARG A 106 -7.12 21.07 21.34
N ALA A 107 -6.33 21.03 20.29
CA ALA A 107 -5.20 21.92 20.11
C ALA A 107 -5.62 23.30 19.57
N VAL A 108 -6.68 23.37 18.77
CA VAL A 108 -7.13 24.61 18.11
C VAL A 108 -8.19 25.33 18.93
N PRO A 109 -8.44 26.65 18.70
CA PRO A 109 -9.55 27.39 19.30
C PRO A 109 -10.91 26.74 18.99
N GLU A 110 -11.90 26.93 19.86
CA GLU A 110 -13.24 26.31 19.75
C GLU A 110 -13.92 26.65 18.41
N GLU A 111 -13.72 27.83 17.90
CA GLU A 111 -14.25 28.32 16.62
C GLU A 111 -13.72 27.52 15.42
N ASP A 112 -12.57 26.86 15.54
CA ASP A 112 -11.93 26.06 14.50
C ASP A 112 -12.26 24.55 14.59
N HIS A 113 -12.95 24.10 15.65
CA HIS A 113 -13.18 22.68 15.90
C HIS A 113 -13.86 21.94 14.75
N ASP A 114 -14.91 22.54 14.17
CA ASP A 114 -15.65 21.90 13.08
C ASP A 114 -14.85 21.93 11.78
N THR A 115 -14.12 23.00 11.53
CA THR A 115 -13.24 23.13 10.37
C THR A 115 -12.13 22.06 10.40
N VAL A 116 -11.45 21.91 11.54
CA VAL A 116 -10.38 20.90 11.66
C VAL A 116 -10.92 19.48 11.55
N ARG A 117 -12.11 19.19 12.08
CA ARG A 117 -12.75 17.86 11.91
C ARG A 117 -13.03 17.56 10.45
N ILE A 118 -13.56 18.52 9.68
CA ILE A 118 -13.81 18.34 8.25
C ILE A 118 -12.50 18.12 7.50
N LEU A 119 -11.44 18.85 7.84
CA LEU A 119 -10.11 18.68 7.25
C LEU A 119 -9.56 17.28 7.51
N VAL A 120 -9.64 16.77 8.75
CA VAL A 120 -9.18 15.40 9.08
C VAL A 120 -9.94 14.35 8.28
N LEU A 121 -11.27 14.48 8.20
CA LEU A 121 -12.11 13.51 7.46
C LEU A 121 -11.79 13.53 5.96
N THR A 122 -11.62 14.71 5.38
CA THR A 122 -11.28 14.86 3.95
C THR A 122 -9.89 14.30 3.67
N PHE A 123 -8.90 14.67 4.47
CA PHE A 123 -7.53 14.16 4.37
C PHE A 123 -7.49 12.64 4.55
N GLY A 124 -8.17 12.11 5.55
CA GLY A 124 -8.22 10.68 5.84
C GLY A 124 -8.83 9.86 4.69
N ARG A 125 -9.89 10.37 4.06
CA ARG A 125 -10.46 9.77 2.85
C ARG A 125 -9.40 9.69 1.75
N ASP A 126 -8.71 10.78 1.47
CA ASP A 126 -7.76 10.87 0.36
C ASP A 126 -6.52 10.01 0.62
N VAL A 127 -6.04 9.91 1.86
CA VAL A 127 -4.98 8.98 2.28
C VAL A 127 -5.41 7.52 2.13
N GLY A 128 -6.66 7.19 2.49
CA GLY A 128 -7.21 5.84 2.33
C GLY A 128 -7.24 5.41 0.85
N PHE A 129 -7.68 6.27 -0.06
CA PHE A 129 -7.66 5.99 -1.50
C PHE A 129 -6.23 5.88 -2.03
N ALA A 130 -5.32 6.74 -1.60
CA ALA A 130 -3.91 6.68 -1.98
C ALA A 130 -3.24 5.35 -1.54
N ALA A 131 -3.53 4.87 -0.34
CA ALA A 131 -3.08 3.56 0.12
C ALA A 131 -3.57 2.43 -0.80
N ALA A 132 -4.88 2.42 -1.11
CA ALA A 132 -5.46 1.42 -2.01
C ALA A 132 -4.81 1.45 -3.40
N GLU A 133 -4.57 2.64 -3.96
CA GLU A 133 -3.90 2.82 -5.25
C GLU A 133 -2.47 2.26 -5.26
N VAL A 134 -1.68 2.54 -4.23
CA VAL A 134 -0.31 2.03 -4.10
C VAL A 134 -0.30 0.49 -4.09
N TYR A 135 -1.21 -0.14 -3.35
CA TYR A 135 -1.32 -1.59 -3.30
C TYR A 135 -1.84 -2.20 -4.61
N ALA A 136 -2.81 -1.54 -5.28
CA ALA A 136 -3.29 -1.97 -6.58
C ALA A 136 -2.16 -1.97 -7.62
N ARG A 137 -1.41 -0.88 -7.72
CA ARG A 137 -0.25 -0.79 -8.62
C ARG A 137 0.83 -1.83 -8.32
N ALA A 138 1.11 -2.08 -7.05
CA ALA A 138 2.07 -3.11 -6.65
C ALA A 138 1.58 -4.52 -7.01
N ALA A 139 0.28 -4.80 -6.91
CA ALA A 139 -0.31 -6.06 -7.32
C ALA A 139 -0.27 -6.24 -8.84
N GLU A 140 -0.61 -5.19 -9.60
CA GLU A 140 -0.51 -5.19 -11.06
C GLU A 140 0.92 -5.43 -11.55
N ALA A 141 1.90 -4.75 -10.93
CA ALA A 141 3.31 -4.92 -11.28
C ALA A 141 3.80 -6.35 -11.01
N ARG A 142 3.40 -6.96 -9.88
CA ARG A 142 3.71 -8.36 -9.57
C ARG A 142 3.06 -9.31 -10.58
N GLY A 143 1.77 -9.13 -10.88
CA GLY A 143 1.07 -9.95 -11.86
C GLY A 143 1.67 -9.88 -13.27
N ALA A 144 2.12 -8.70 -13.70
CA ALA A 144 2.81 -8.54 -14.98
C ALA A 144 4.18 -9.22 -14.99
N TRP A 145 4.92 -9.17 -13.86
CA TRP A 145 6.20 -9.85 -13.70
C TRP A 145 6.03 -11.38 -13.73
N ASP A 146 5.08 -11.91 -12.99
CA ASP A 146 4.77 -13.35 -12.97
C ASP A 146 4.40 -13.86 -14.36
N ALA A 147 3.54 -13.13 -15.08
CA ALA A 147 3.15 -13.48 -16.45
C ALA A 147 4.34 -13.49 -17.42
N ARG A 148 5.30 -12.58 -17.22
CA ARG A 148 6.52 -12.53 -18.05
C ARG A 148 7.45 -13.71 -17.75
N LEU A 149 7.63 -14.08 -16.48
CA LEU A 149 8.42 -15.24 -16.08
C LEU A 149 7.81 -16.54 -16.63
N GLU A 150 6.49 -16.70 -16.53
CA GLU A 150 5.78 -17.84 -17.12
C GLU A 150 5.98 -17.93 -18.64
N SER A 151 5.83 -16.81 -19.34
CA SER A 151 6.03 -16.77 -20.80
C SER A 151 7.44 -17.19 -21.19
N VAL A 152 8.47 -16.70 -20.47
CA VAL A 152 9.87 -17.06 -20.70
C VAL A 152 10.12 -18.54 -20.38
N ALA A 153 9.49 -19.06 -19.34
CA ALA A 153 9.61 -20.48 -18.97
C ALA A 153 8.98 -21.40 -20.02
N VAL A 154 7.78 -21.05 -20.49
CA VAL A 154 7.08 -21.81 -21.56
C VAL A 154 7.89 -21.76 -22.87
N ASP A 155 8.41 -20.59 -23.25
CA ASP A 155 9.25 -20.46 -24.45
C ASP A 155 10.51 -21.33 -24.35
N ALA A 156 11.18 -21.33 -23.21
CA ALA A 156 12.34 -22.17 -22.97
C ALA A 156 12.01 -23.67 -23.02
N MET A 157 10.86 -24.11 -22.51
CA MET A 157 10.41 -25.50 -22.61
C MET A 157 10.18 -25.95 -24.05
N LEU A 158 9.78 -25.04 -24.91
CA LEU A 158 9.50 -25.32 -26.33
C LEU A 158 10.74 -25.31 -27.22
N HIS A 159 11.76 -24.53 -26.89
CA HIS A 159 12.86 -24.21 -27.79
C HIS A 159 14.27 -24.43 -27.23
N ASP A 160 14.44 -24.47 -25.90
CA ASP A 160 15.75 -24.54 -25.26
C ASP A 160 16.14 -25.95 -24.81
N ALA A 161 17.38 -26.09 -24.33
CA ALA A 161 17.85 -27.32 -23.69
C ALA A 161 17.09 -27.59 -22.38
N PRO A 162 16.86 -28.90 -22.03
CA PRO A 162 16.06 -29.27 -20.84
C PRO A 162 16.55 -28.65 -19.52
N GLU A 163 17.86 -28.47 -19.36
CA GLU A 163 18.45 -27.91 -18.14
C GLU A 163 18.12 -26.40 -17.98
N ASP A 164 18.14 -25.65 -19.07
CA ASP A 164 17.79 -24.23 -19.09
C ASP A 164 16.28 -24.04 -18.87
N ALA A 165 15.46 -24.88 -19.50
CA ALA A 165 14.01 -24.92 -19.34
C ALA A 165 13.61 -25.19 -17.89
N ALA A 166 14.23 -26.17 -17.23
CA ALA A 166 13.95 -26.51 -15.82
C ALA A 166 14.31 -25.34 -14.87
N THR A 167 15.44 -24.67 -15.11
CA THR A 167 15.87 -23.51 -14.30
C THR A 167 14.88 -22.35 -14.41
N ARG A 168 14.42 -22.04 -15.62
CA ARG A 168 13.47 -20.94 -15.87
C ARG A 168 12.09 -21.26 -15.33
N ALA A 169 11.64 -22.52 -15.46
CA ALA A 169 10.39 -22.98 -14.88
C ALA A 169 10.38 -22.87 -13.35
N GLY A 170 11.49 -23.29 -12.69
CA GLY A 170 11.67 -23.09 -11.26
C GLY A 170 11.62 -21.63 -10.82
N THR A 171 12.19 -20.74 -11.63
CA THR A 171 12.13 -19.29 -11.39
C THR A 171 10.69 -18.73 -11.52
N ALA A 172 9.88 -19.34 -12.40
CA ALA A 172 8.45 -19.02 -12.56
C ALA A 172 7.56 -19.68 -11.49
N GLY A 173 8.15 -20.42 -10.54
CA GLY A 173 7.44 -21.05 -9.42
C GLY A 173 6.93 -22.45 -9.71
N TRP A 174 7.30 -23.06 -10.85
CA TRP A 174 6.93 -24.44 -11.17
C TRP A 174 8.00 -25.42 -10.65
N ASN A 175 7.58 -26.42 -9.87
CA ASN A 175 8.52 -27.35 -9.28
C ASN A 175 8.98 -28.48 -10.23
N GLY A 176 8.29 -28.65 -11.36
CA GLY A 176 8.71 -29.54 -12.45
C GLY A 176 8.73 -31.00 -12.12
N THR A 177 8.11 -31.48 -11.03
CA THR A 177 8.12 -32.85 -10.59
C THR A 177 6.85 -33.61 -11.00
N GLY A 178 6.98 -34.76 -11.62
CA GLY A 178 5.86 -35.61 -12.00
C GLY A 178 5.46 -35.53 -13.48
N PRO A 179 4.36 -36.20 -13.87
CA PRO A 179 3.86 -36.16 -15.25
C PRO A 179 3.31 -34.79 -15.60
N VAL A 180 3.71 -34.25 -16.76
CA VAL A 180 3.31 -32.94 -17.27
C VAL A 180 2.35 -33.15 -18.43
N VAL A 181 1.31 -32.33 -18.48
CA VAL A 181 0.37 -32.23 -19.60
C VAL A 181 0.50 -30.84 -20.21
N ALA A 182 0.84 -30.78 -21.50
CA ALA A 182 0.82 -29.54 -22.26
C ALA A 182 -0.53 -29.41 -23.01
N ILE A 183 -1.19 -28.28 -22.85
CA ILE A 183 -2.45 -27.98 -23.56
C ILE A 183 -2.22 -26.74 -24.42
N ALA A 184 -2.35 -26.89 -25.73
CA ALA A 184 -2.34 -25.76 -26.67
C ALA A 184 -3.75 -25.48 -27.16
N ALA A 185 -4.18 -24.22 -27.03
CA ALA A 185 -5.48 -23.78 -27.50
C ALA A 185 -5.38 -22.47 -28.30
N LYS A 186 -6.12 -22.37 -29.39
CA LYS A 186 -6.28 -21.09 -30.09
C LYS A 186 -7.39 -20.29 -29.40
N THR A 187 -7.07 -19.10 -28.99
CA THR A 187 -8.03 -18.21 -28.32
C THR A 187 -8.18 -16.89 -29.07
N THR A 188 -9.35 -16.27 -28.95
CA THR A 188 -9.65 -14.90 -29.37
C THR A 188 -9.76 -13.94 -28.19
N LEU A 189 -9.34 -14.39 -26.99
CA LEU A 189 -9.38 -13.58 -25.79
C LEU A 189 -8.44 -12.38 -25.90
N ASP A 190 -8.90 -11.24 -25.40
CA ASP A 190 -8.05 -10.08 -25.16
C ASP A 190 -7.13 -10.28 -23.94
N ALA A 191 -6.29 -9.29 -23.63
CA ALA A 191 -5.37 -9.36 -22.50
C ALA A 191 -6.06 -9.62 -21.15
N LEU A 192 -7.27 -9.07 -20.97
CA LEU A 192 -8.06 -9.28 -19.75
C LEU A 192 -8.61 -10.72 -19.68
N GLY A 193 -9.08 -11.24 -20.80
CA GLY A 193 -9.54 -12.63 -20.91
C GLY A 193 -8.42 -13.63 -20.66
N VAL A 194 -7.21 -13.38 -21.16
CA VAL A 194 -6.01 -14.20 -20.89
C VAL A 194 -5.65 -14.14 -19.40
N SER A 195 -5.71 -12.96 -18.77
CA SER A 195 -5.44 -12.83 -17.32
C SER A 195 -6.44 -13.61 -16.47
N ARG A 196 -7.73 -13.61 -16.84
CA ARG A 196 -8.76 -14.42 -16.18
C ARG A 196 -8.51 -15.91 -16.36
N LEU A 197 -8.14 -16.34 -17.57
CA LEU A 197 -7.82 -17.74 -17.84
C LEU A 197 -6.66 -18.23 -16.97
N ARG A 198 -5.59 -17.42 -16.85
CA ARG A 198 -4.47 -17.73 -15.94
C ARG A 198 -4.93 -17.92 -14.49
N HIS A 199 -5.75 -17.01 -14.02
CA HIS A 199 -6.29 -17.09 -12.65
C HIS A 199 -7.11 -18.37 -12.44
N GLU A 200 -7.99 -18.72 -13.37
CA GLU A 200 -8.79 -19.95 -13.30
C GLU A 200 -7.92 -21.20 -13.37
N CYS A 201 -6.91 -21.25 -14.24
CA CYS A 201 -5.99 -22.38 -14.33
C CYS A 201 -5.22 -22.58 -13.01
N ARG A 202 -4.73 -21.50 -12.38
CA ARG A 202 -4.07 -21.56 -11.07
C ARG A 202 -5.00 -22.02 -9.94
N ASN A 203 -6.28 -21.70 -10.01
CA ASN A 203 -7.27 -22.18 -9.05
C ASN A 203 -7.56 -23.69 -9.21
N LEU A 204 -7.43 -24.21 -10.44
CA LEU A 204 -7.63 -25.63 -10.73
C LEU A 204 -6.39 -26.48 -10.44
N ALA A 205 -5.20 -25.92 -10.64
CA ALA A 205 -3.93 -26.61 -10.43
C ALA A 205 -2.90 -25.65 -9.87
N SER A 206 -2.45 -25.92 -8.65
CA SER A 206 -1.45 -25.09 -7.95
C SER A 206 -0.07 -25.08 -8.64
N ASP A 207 0.19 -26.00 -9.55
CA ASP A 207 1.44 -26.16 -10.29
C ASP A 207 1.15 -26.10 -11.79
N CYS A 208 0.86 -24.89 -12.29
CA CYS A 208 0.43 -24.62 -13.66
C CYS A 208 1.15 -23.37 -14.19
N LEU A 209 1.72 -23.46 -15.41
CA LEU A 209 2.22 -22.33 -16.20
C LEU A 209 1.21 -22.03 -17.32
N VAL A 210 0.89 -20.77 -17.55
CA VAL A 210 -0.10 -20.35 -18.58
C VAL A 210 0.42 -19.20 -19.42
#